data_deb69de53f2eefa920cc3342ddf9d6dc
#
_entry.id   deb69de53f2eefa920cc3342ddf9d6dc
#
_cell.length_a   1.000
_cell.length_b   1.000
_cell.length_c   1.000
_cell.angle_alpha   90.00
_cell.angle_beta   90.00
_cell.angle_gamma   90.00
#
_symmetry.space_group_name_H-M   'P 1'
#
loop_
_entity.id
_entity.type
_entity.pdbx_description
1 polymer ?
#
loop_
_entity_poly.entity_id
_entity_poly.type
_entity_poly.pdbx_seq_one_letter_code
_entity_poly.pdbx_strand_id
1 'polypeptide(L)'
;DVNINDQIFEDIFKTFNQYNFTVQEDQNFDADVAVDPEMLGKVFERLLPENFKKGKGSYYTPREVVSYMCKQSIKNYLLKFDDFQKKEEDLEQFLLIDLQDDVDIHYIEKIFSTNEFKILDKCLENIKICDPAIGSGAFPVQLMNEIVNLRMIISELLKLNYSEYKIKRNFIENSIYGVDIDSSA
;
A
#
# COMPACT_ATOMS: atom_id res chain seq x y z
N ASP A 1 -20.78 6.37 -30.40
CA ASP A 1 -21.49 5.28 -29.74
C ASP A 1 -20.96 3.97 -30.30
N VAL A 2 -20.34 3.15 -29.42
CA VAL A 2 -19.91 1.80 -29.76
C VAL A 2 -21.09 0.89 -29.49
N ASN A 3 -21.67 0.32 -30.55
CA ASN A 3 -22.77 -0.63 -30.42
C ASN A 3 -22.14 -2.03 -30.15
N ILE A 4 -22.19 -2.46 -28.89
CA ILE A 4 -21.66 -3.76 -28.48
C ILE A 4 -22.83 -4.77 -28.55
N ASN A 5 -22.60 -5.91 -29.22
CA ASN A 5 -23.59 -6.97 -29.38
C ASN A 5 -23.89 -7.62 -28.02
N ASP A 6 -25.18 -7.89 -27.75
CA ASP A 6 -25.67 -8.53 -26.51
C ASP A 6 -24.95 -9.87 -26.22
N GLN A 7 -24.57 -10.60 -27.27
CA GLN A 7 -23.82 -11.86 -27.14
C GLN A 7 -22.47 -11.67 -26.44
N ILE A 8 -21.81 -10.52 -26.67
CA ILE A 8 -20.52 -10.22 -26.02
C ILE A 8 -20.74 -9.99 -24.52
N PHE A 9 -21.82 -9.32 -24.13
CA PHE A 9 -22.16 -9.15 -22.72
C PHE A 9 -22.49 -10.49 -22.06
N GLU A 10 -23.25 -11.37 -22.71
CA GLU A 10 -23.52 -12.71 -22.18
C GLU A 10 -22.25 -13.51 -21.96
N ASP A 11 -21.29 -13.46 -22.89
CA ASP A 11 -20.04 -14.19 -22.78
C ASP A 11 -19.15 -13.61 -21.66
N ILE A 12 -19.12 -12.29 -21.50
CA ILE A 12 -18.44 -11.63 -20.37
C ILE A 12 -19.05 -12.07 -19.03
N PHE A 13 -20.38 -12.01 -18.88
CA PHE A 13 -21.03 -12.42 -17.65
C PHE A 13 -20.86 -13.91 -17.36
N LYS A 14 -20.89 -14.78 -18.37
CA LYS A 14 -20.59 -16.21 -18.21
C LYS A 14 -19.16 -16.42 -17.69
N THR A 15 -18.21 -15.68 -18.23
CA THR A 15 -16.81 -15.75 -17.76
C THR A 15 -16.69 -15.28 -16.32
N PHE A 16 -17.27 -14.13 -15.99
CA PHE A 16 -17.21 -13.61 -14.62
C PHE A 16 -17.89 -14.53 -13.59
N ASN A 17 -18.98 -15.20 -13.95
CA ASN A 17 -19.65 -16.13 -13.06
C ASN A 17 -18.88 -17.44 -12.80
N GLN A 18 -17.77 -17.69 -13.52
CA GLN A 18 -16.87 -18.82 -13.28
C GLN A 18 -15.83 -18.56 -12.20
N TYR A 19 -15.66 -17.29 -11.79
CA TYR A 19 -14.63 -16.87 -10.85
C TYR A 19 -15.24 -16.11 -9.68
N ASN A 20 -14.68 -16.31 -8.49
CA ASN A 20 -14.91 -15.44 -7.34
C ASN A 20 -13.84 -14.37 -7.33
N PHE A 21 -14.24 -13.11 -7.37
CA PHE A 21 -13.29 -12.00 -7.30
C PHE A 21 -13.05 -11.64 -5.83
N THR A 22 -11.81 -11.74 -5.38
CA THR A 22 -11.38 -11.36 -4.03
C THR A 22 -10.35 -10.24 -4.09
N VAL A 23 -10.15 -9.55 -2.99
CA VAL A 23 -9.11 -8.51 -2.84
C VAL A 23 -7.83 -9.09 -2.22
N GLN A 24 -7.88 -10.34 -1.71
CA GLN A 24 -6.74 -11.01 -1.06
C GLN A 24 -6.17 -12.09 -1.96
N GLU A 25 -4.86 -12.02 -2.22
CA GLU A 25 -4.12 -12.97 -3.05
C GLU A 25 -3.86 -14.34 -2.36
N ASP A 26 -4.15 -14.49 -1.06
CA ASP A 26 -3.64 -15.61 -0.23
C ASP A 26 -4.63 -16.75 -0.01
N GLN A 27 -5.69 -16.88 -0.77
CA GLN A 27 -6.58 -18.04 -0.65
C GLN A 27 -6.32 -19.05 -1.76
N ASN A 28 -5.83 -20.23 -1.37
CA ASN A 28 -5.55 -21.40 -2.22
C ASN A 28 -6.83 -22.04 -2.84
N PHE A 29 -7.69 -21.26 -3.47
CA PHE A 29 -8.84 -21.77 -4.20
C PHE A 29 -8.67 -21.46 -5.70
N ASP A 30 -8.61 -22.49 -6.52
CA ASP A 30 -8.44 -22.43 -7.99
C ASP A 30 -9.51 -21.60 -8.74
N ALA A 31 -10.55 -21.12 -8.04
CA ALA A 31 -11.65 -20.34 -8.59
C ALA A 31 -11.60 -18.85 -8.21
N ASP A 32 -10.67 -18.44 -7.34
CA ASP A 32 -10.60 -17.06 -6.86
C ASP A 32 -9.62 -16.26 -7.73
N VAL A 33 -10.09 -15.13 -8.26
CA VAL A 33 -9.26 -14.17 -8.98
C VAL A 33 -9.15 -12.92 -8.13
N ALA A 34 -7.96 -12.68 -7.60
CA ALA A 34 -7.66 -11.44 -6.91
C ALA A 34 -7.63 -10.28 -7.91
N VAL A 35 -8.43 -9.26 -7.67
CA VAL A 35 -8.40 -8.02 -8.46
C VAL A 35 -7.50 -7.02 -7.74
N ASP A 36 -6.21 -7.06 -8.08
CA ASP A 36 -5.25 -6.10 -7.59
C ASP A 36 -5.57 -4.71 -8.17
N PRO A 37 -5.65 -3.65 -7.33
CA PRO A 37 -5.76 -2.26 -7.79
C PRO A 37 -4.68 -1.88 -8.81
N GLU A 38 -3.49 -2.46 -8.69
CA GLU A 38 -2.39 -2.33 -9.64
C GLU A 38 -2.76 -2.85 -11.03
N MET A 39 -3.37 -4.04 -11.09
CA MET A 39 -3.80 -4.63 -12.36
C MET A 39 -4.88 -3.78 -13.02
N LEU A 40 -5.82 -3.22 -12.24
CA LEU A 40 -6.81 -2.28 -12.74
C LEU A 40 -6.14 -1.02 -13.31
N GLY A 41 -5.17 -0.44 -12.62
CA GLY A 41 -4.40 0.70 -13.12
C GLY A 41 -3.72 0.42 -14.45
N LYS A 42 -3.05 -0.75 -14.61
CA LYS A 42 -2.45 -1.20 -15.87
C LYS A 42 -3.46 -1.37 -17.00
N VAL A 43 -4.63 -1.92 -16.70
CA VAL A 43 -5.70 -2.13 -17.68
C VAL A 43 -6.24 -0.77 -18.15
N PHE A 44 -6.54 0.13 -17.22
CA PHE A 44 -7.01 1.48 -17.57
C PHE A 44 -5.98 2.25 -18.38
N GLU A 45 -4.70 2.20 -18.02
CA GLU A 45 -3.63 2.82 -18.81
C GLU A 45 -3.57 2.26 -20.23
N ARG A 46 -3.73 0.94 -20.41
CA ARG A 46 -3.72 0.31 -21.74
C ARG A 46 -4.94 0.66 -22.58
N LEU A 47 -6.09 0.90 -21.96
CA LEU A 47 -7.33 1.28 -22.65
C LEU A 47 -7.33 2.74 -23.11
N LEU A 48 -6.49 3.59 -22.53
CA LEU A 48 -6.42 5.01 -22.94
C LEU A 48 -5.76 5.13 -24.33
N PRO A 49 -6.33 5.94 -25.23
CA PRO A 49 -5.72 6.24 -26.53
C PRO A 49 -4.30 6.83 -26.37
N GLU A 50 -3.38 6.48 -27.27
CA GLU A 50 -1.98 6.94 -27.18
C GLU A 50 -1.81 8.47 -27.10
N ASN A 51 -2.73 9.21 -27.72
CA ASN A 51 -2.73 10.68 -27.67
C ASN A 51 -3.06 11.20 -26.26
N PHE A 52 -3.84 10.47 -25.48
CA PHE A 52 -4.15 10.79 -24.08
C PHE A 52 -2.97 10.45 -23.15
N LYS A 53 -2.30 9.31 -23.39
CA LYS A 53 -1.11 8.90 -22.62
C LYS A 53 0.01 9.93 -22.69
N LYS A 54 0.31 10.41 -23.89
CA LYS A 54 1.37 11.42 -24.13
C LYS A 54 1.03 12.80 -23.56
N GLY A 55 -0.25 13.14 -23.43
CA GLY A 55 -0.70 14.45 -22.97
C GLY A 55 -0.81 14.58 -21.45
N LYS A 56 -1.09 13.49 -20.73
CA LYS A 56 -1.38 13.51 -19.28
C LYS A 56 -0.31 12.83 -18.42
N GLY A 57 0.75 12.23 -19.02
CA GLY A 57 1.86 11.62 -18.25
C GLY A 57 1.44 10.44 -17.37
N SER A 58 0.34 9.77 -17.74
CA SER A 58 -0.17 8.62 -16.99
C SER A 58 0.70 7.39 -17.24
N TYR A 59 1.68 7.17 -16.38
CA TYR A 59 2.57 6.01 -16.41
C TYR A 59 2.41 5.20 -15.13
N TYR A 60 2.19 3.91 -15.33
CA TYR A 60 2.16 2.95 -14.24
C TYR A 60 3.58 2.74 -13.67
N THR A 61 3.71 2.82 -12.36
CA THR A 61 4.97 2.53 -11.66
C THR A 61 4.95 1.09 -11.13
N PRO A 62 5.95 0.22 -11.45
CA PRO A 62 6.01 -1.15 -10.95
C PRO A 62 5.95 -1.22 -9.41
N ARG A 63 5.28 -2.26 -8.88
CA ARG A 63 5.03 -2.43 -7.43
C ARG A 63 6.32 -2.43 -6.61
N GLU A 64 7.38 -3.07 -7.11
CA GLU A 64 8.68 -3.11 -6.43
C GLU A 64 9.29 -1.71 -6.27
N VAL A 65 9.11 -0.86 -7.29
CA VAL A 65 9.60 0.52 -7.26
C VAL A 65 8.77 1.34 -6.28
N VAL A 66 7.43 1.17 -6.30
CA VAL A 66 6.52 1.86 -5.36
C VAL A 66 6.85 1.45 -3.92
N SER A 67 6.98 0.16 -3.62
CA SER A 67 7.34 -0.35 -2.29
C SER A 67 8.69 0.21 -1.83
N TYR A 68 9.72 0.16 -2.68
CA TYR A 68 11.02 0.73 -2.36
C TYR A 68 10.93 2.22 -2.01
N MET A 69 10.24 3.01 -2.84
CA MET A 69 10.08 4.45 -2.62
C MET A 69 9.29 4.75 -1.33
N CYS A 70 8.27 3.95 -1.03
CA CYS A 70 7.49 4.06 0.19
C CYS A 70 8.33 3.80 1.43
N LYS A 71 9.10 2.70 1.45
CA LYS A 71 10.01 2.34 2.54
C LYS A 71 11.08 3.41 2.74
N GLN A 72 11.70 3.91 1.68
CA GLN A 72 12.68 4.99 1.76
C GLN A 72 12.06 6.31 2.28
N SER A 73 10.82 6.59 1.91
CA SER A 73 10.10 7.79 2.39
C SER A 73 9.81 7.69 3.89
N ILE A 74 9.34 6.54 4.38
CA ILE A 74 9.13 6.28 5.81
C ILE A 74 10.46 6.38 6.56
N LYS A 75 11.54 5.74 6.07
CA LYS A 75 12.87 5.83 6.67
C LYS A 75 13.32 7.27 6.84
N ASN A 76 13.30 8.04 5.75
CA ASN A 76 13.73 9.45 5.77
C ASN A 76 12.86 10.34 6.66
N TYR A 77 11.57 10.01 6.81
CA TYR A 77 10.70 10.69 7.76
C TYR A 77 11.11 10.38 9.20
N LEU A 78 11.36 9.11 9.53
CA LEU A 78 11.74 8.69 10.88
C LEU A 78 13.13 9.22 11.29
N LEU A 79 14.07 9.30 10.37
CA LEU A 79 15.42 9.86 10.61
C LEU A 79 15.40 11.35 11.00
N LYS A 80 14.28 12.06 10.85
CA LYS A 80 14.15 13.46 11.33
C LYS A 80 13.98 13.56 12.85
N PHE A 81 13.64 12.48 13.52
CA PHE A 81 13.49 12.45 14.98
C PHE A 81 14.80 12.10 15.65
N ASP A 82 15.14 12.81 16.71
CA ASP A 82 16.44 12.70 17.40
C ASP A 82 16.74 11.26 17.87
N ASP A 83 15.69 10.53 18.27
CA ASP A 83 15.78 9.13 18.71
C ASP A 83 16.28 8.19 17.61
N PHE A 84 16.13 8.55 16.33
CA PHE A 84 16.43 7.69 15.18
C PHE A 84 17.51 8.20 14.25
N GLN A 85 18.03 9.43 14.42
CA GLN A 85 19.01 10.05 13.51
C GLN A 85 20.26 9.21 13.25
N LYS A 86 20.66 8.36 14.21
CA LYS A 86 21.86 7.51 14.12
C LYS A 86 21.52 6.03 13.94
N LYS A 87 20.27 5.71 13.63
CA LYS A 87 19.74 4.33 13.53
C LYS A 87 19.25 3.99 12.13
N GLU A 88 19.97 4.44 11.11
CA GLU A 88 19.55 4.22 9.72
C GLU A 88 19.51 2.74 9.36
N GLU A 89 20.54 1.97 9.74
CA GLU A 89 20.61 0.52 9.49
C GLU A 89 19.54 -0.24 10.25
N ASP A 90 19.28 0.14 11.51
CA ASP A 90 18.22 -0.46 12.33
C ASP A 90 16.82 -0.22 11.72
N LEU A 91 16.59 1.00 11.23
CA LEU A 91 15.34 1.36 10.54
C LEU A 91 15.20 0.60 9.21
N GLU A 92 16.27 0.45 8.43
CA GLU A 92 16.24 -0.34 7.19
C GLU A 92 15.87 -1.79 7.47
N GLN A 93 16.45 -2.41 8.49
CA GLN A 93 16.13 -3.77 8.89
C GLN A 93 14.67 -3.89 9.34
N PHE A 94 14.19 -2.96 10.15
CA PHE A 94 12.81 -2.94 10.63
C PHE A 94 11.78 -2.79 9.49
N LEU A 95 12.08 -1.94 8.50
CA LEU A 95 11.21 -1.71 7.34
C LEU A 95 11.15 -2.89 6.36
N LEU A 96 12.07 -3.85 6.46
CA LEU A 96 12.06 -5.06 5.63
C LEU A 96 11.20 -6.17 6.23
N ILE A 97 10.74 -6.03 7.47
CA ILE A 97 9.96 -7.06 8.16
C ILE A 97 8.53 -7.06 7.62
N ASP A 98 8.03 -8.23 7.26
CA ASP A 98 6.63 -8.45 6.92
C ASP A 98 6.00 -9.42 7.93
N LEU A 99 4.80 -9.10 8.41
CA LEU A 99 4.03 -9.97 9.34
C LEU A 99 3.66 -11.32 8.72
N GLN A 100 3.63 -11.40 7.39
CA GLN A 100 3.33 -12.65 6.68
C GLN A 100 4.53 -13.60 6.64
N ASP A 101 5.74 -13.10 6.88
CA ASP A 101 6.93 -13.91 7.00
C ASP A 101 7.01 -14.56 8.41
N ASP A 102 7.74 -15.67 8.50
CA ASP A 102 8.02 -16.35 9.79
C ASP A 102 9.02 -15.50 10.60
N VAL A 103 8.51 -14.41 11.18
CA VAL A 103 9.34 -13.34 11.77
C VAL A 103 9.79 -13.77 13.19
N ASP A 104 11.09 -13.80 13.41
CA ASP A 104 11.65 -13.97 14.75
C ASP A 104 11.45 -12.70 15.58
N ILE A 105 10.37 -12.68 16.39
CA ILE A 105 10.04 -11.58 17.31
C ILE A 105 11.23 -11.24 18.22
N HIS A 106 12.01 -12.21 18.65
CA HIS A 106 13.19 -11.99 19.49
C HIS A 106 14.32 -11.24 18.77
N TYR A 107 14.37 -11.33 17.44
CA TYR A 107 15.30 -10.53 16.65
C TYR A 107 14.85 -9.07 16.63
N ILE A 108 13.55 -8.83 16.41
CA ILE A 108 13.01 -7.46 16.36
C ILE A 108 13.17 -6.75 17.71
N GLU A 109 12.94 -7.43 18.83
CA GLU A 109 13.12 -6.88 20.18
C GLU A 109 14.55 -6.35 20.45
N LYS A 110 15.54 -6.81 19.66
CA LYS A 110 16.92 -6.35 19.78
C LYS A 110 17.23 -5.09 18.97
N ILE A 111 16.41 -4.77 17.96
CA ILE A 111 16.63 -3.62 17.07
C ILE A 111 16.38 -2.32 17.84
N PHE A 112 15.27 -2.25 18.58
CA PHE A 112 14.86 -1.07 19.32
C PHE A 112 14.43 -1.44 20.75
N SER A 113 14.64 -0.50 21.67
CA SER A 113 14.08 -0.60 23.01
C SER A 113 12.57 -0.43 23.03
N THR A 114 11.92 -0.90 24.07
CA THR A 114 10.46 -0.72 24.28
C THR A 114 10.02 0.74 24.19
N ASN A 115 10.86 1.68 24.63
CA ASN A 115 10.54 3.10 24.56
C ASN A 115 10.62 3.61 23.11
N GLU A 116 11.61 3.16 22.35
CA GLU A 116 11.77 3.52 20.93
C GLU A 116 10.61 2.98 20.09
N PHE A 117 10.14 1.76 20.35
CA PHE A 117 8.93 1.25 19.68
C PHE A 117 7.69 2.09 19.96
N LYS A 118 7.52 2.62 21.18
CA LYS A 118 6.41 3.56 21.48
C LYS A 118 6.55 4.88 20.72
N ILE A 119 7.76 5.37 20.55
CA ILE A 119 8.02 6.59 19.78
C ILE A 119 7.78 6.33 18.30
N LEU A 120 8.26 5.19 17.76
CA LEU A 120 8.00 4.77 16.38
C LEU A 120 6.51 4.68 16.08
N ASP A 121 5.73 4.00 16.94
CA ASP A 121 4.28 3.90 16.76
C ASP A 121 3.62 5.28 16.68
N LYS A 122 4.01 6.18 17.59
CA LYS A 122 3.48 7.54 17.62
C LYS A 122 3.89 8.36 16.39
N CYS A 123 5.11 8.19 15.88
CA CYS A 123 5.55 8.83 14.65
C CYS A 123 4.74 8.31 13.44
N LEU A 124 4.56 6.99 13.33
CA LEU A 124 3.79 6.37 12.26
C LEU A 124 2.30 6.74 12.33
N GLU A 125 1.73 6.88 13.53
CA GLU A 125 0.34 7.30 13.72
C GLU A 125 0.08 8.73 13.21
N ASN A 126 1.05 9.62 13.39
CA ASN A 126 0.90 11.05 13.09
C ASN A 126 1.50 11.47 11.74
N ILE A 127 2.00 10.52 10.97
CA ILE A 127 2.59 10.81 9.66
C ILE A 127 1.57 11.49 8.74
N LYS A 128 2.03 12.47 7.97
CA LYS A 128 1.25 13.13 6.92
C LYS A 128 1.93 12.93 5.58
N ILE A 129 1.15 12.48 4.61
CA ILE A 129 1.61 12.07 3.29
C ILE A 129 0.81 12.86 2.26
N CYS A 130 1.52 13.46 1.34
CA CYS A 130 0.91 14.12 0.19
C CYS A 130 1.49 13.53 -1.10
N ASP A 131 0.61 12.98 -1.93
CA ASP A 131 0.95 12.56 -3.28
C ASP A 131 0.47 13.65 -4.27
N PRO A 132 1.39 14.40 -4.90
CA PRO A 132 1.02 15.50 -5.80
C PRO A 132 0.57 15.03 -7.18
N ALA A 133 0.62 13.73 -7.47
CA ALA A 133 0.20 13.13 -8.74
C ALA A 133 -0.39 11.74 -8.47
N ILE A 134 -1.47 11.68 -7.68
CA ILE A 134 -1.97 10.48 -7.03
C ILE A 134 -2.38 9.37 -8.02
N GLY A 135 -2.87 9.71 -9.20
CA GLY A 135 -3.32 8.77 -10.21
C GLY A 135 -4.27 7.71 -9.64
N SER A 136 -3.94 6.43 -9.83
CA SER A 136 -4.69 5.29 -9.29
C SER A 136 -4.56 5.10 -7.77
N GLY A 137 -3.76 5.90 -7.08
CA GLY A 137 -3.52 5.78 -5.65
C GLY A 137 -2.51 4.71 -5.23
N ALA A 138 -1.68 4.22 -6.15
CA ALA A 138 -0.71 3.15 -5.87
C ALA A 138 0.24 3.48 -4.71
N PHE A 139 0.81 4.69 -4.67
CA PHE A 139 1.70 5.12 -3.59
C PHE A 139 0.99 5.26 -2.24
N PRO A 140 -0.16 5.97 -2.12
CA PRO A 140 -0.88 6.06 -0.85
C PRO A 140 -1.34 4.71 -0.31
N VAL A 141 -1.81 3.82 -1.18
CA VAL A 141 -2.23 2.45 -0.78
C VAL A 141 -1.05 1.65 -0.28
N GLN A 142 0.09 1.67 -0.99
CA GLN A 142 1.29 0.97 -0.55
C GLN A 142 1.82 1.54 0.77
N LEU A 143 1.88 2.88 0.93
CA LEU A 143 2.28 3.52 2.19
C LEU A 143 1.37 3.12 3.35
N MET A 144 0.06 3.07 3.11
CA MET A 144 -0.89 2.59 4.11
C MET A 144 -0.59 1.17 4.54
N ASN A 145 -0.36 0.25 3.59
CA ASN A 145 -0.06 -1.14 3.89
C ASN A 145 1.25 -1.28 4.67
N GLU A 146 2.32 -0.57 4.28
CA GLU A 146 3.60 -0.57 5.02
C GLU A 146 3.42 -0.06 6.45
N ILE A 147 2.71 1.06 6.65
CA ILE A 147 2.48 1.62 7.99
C ILE A 147 1.61 0.73 8.85
N VAL A 148 0.57 0.10 8.26
CA VAL A 148 -0.27 -0.87 8.97
C VAL A 148 0.56 -2.06 9.42
N ASN A 149 1.37 -2.64 8.53
CA ASN A 149 2.26 -3.76 8.84
C ASN A 149 3.18 -3.42 10.01
N LEU A 150 3.91 -2.30 9.94
CA LEU A 150 4.82 -1.86 11.01
C LEU A 150 4.12 -1.62 12.34
N ARG A 151 2.94 -0.97 12.33
CA ARG A 151 2.17 -0.73 13.56
C ARG A 151 1.58 -2.00 14.15
N MET A 152 1.22 -2.98 13.34
CA MET A 152 0.77 -4.29 13.82
C MET A 152 1.93 -5.05 14.48
N ILE A 153 3.14 -5.05 13.89
CA ILE A 153 4.36 -5.61 14.51
C ILE A 153 4.61 -4.95 15.88
N ILE A 154 4.60 -3.62 15.93
CA ILE A 154 4.78 -2.88 17.20
C ILE A 154 3.69 -3.25 18.22
N SER A 155 2.45 -3.43 17.75
CA SER A 155 1.33 -3.83 18.62
C SER A 155 1.56 -5.20 19.28
N GLU A 156 2.10 -6.16 18.54
CA GLU A 156 2.46 -7.48 19.09
C GLU A 156 3.59 -7.39 20.11
N LEU A 157 4.68 -6.67 19.77
CA LEU A 157 5.83 -6.47 20.65
C LEU A 157 5.47 -5.78 21.96
N LEU A 158 4.61 -4.77 21.90
CA LEU A 158 4.18 -3.99 23.06
C LEU A 158 2.93 -4.58 23.75
N LYS A 159 2.39 -5.70 23.23
CA LYS A 159 1.14 -6.34 23.71
C LYS A 159 -0.03 -5.37 23.72
N LEU A 160 -0.11 -4.52 22.69
CA LEU A 160 -1.23 -3.62 22.45
C LEU A 160 -2.30 -4.39 21.67
N ASN A 161 -3.54 -4.06 21.86
CA ASN A 161 -4.64 -4.72 21.15
C ASN A 161 -5.13 -3.84 20.00
N TYR A 162 -4.28 -3.63 18.97
CA TYR A 162 -4.63 -2.84 17.81
C TYR A 162 -5.53 -3.63 16.86
N SER A 163 -6.39 -2.91 16.17
CA SER A 163 -7.21 -3.43 15.08
C SER A 163 -6.68 -2.85 13.78
N GLU A 164 -6.33 -3.71 12.84
CA GLU A 164 -5.89 -3.34 11.49
C GLU A 164 -6.88 -2.37 10.82
N TYR A 165 -8.18 -2.67 10.92
CA TYR A 165 -9.25 -1.81 10.42
C TYR A 165 -9.17 -0.38 11.00
N LYS A 166 -8.94 -0.26 12.31
CA LYS A 166 -8.87 1.07 12.96
C LYS A 166 -7.63 1.84 12.52
N ILE A 167 -6.50 1.15 12.32
CA ILE A 167 -5.26 1.78 11.82
C ILE A 167 -5.50 2.28 10.40
N LYS A 168 -6.03 1.44 9.50
CA LYS A 168 -6.35 1.79 8.10
C LYS A 168 -7.30 2.99 8.05
N ARG A 169 -8.39 2.93 8.81
CA ARG A 169 -9.38 4.02 8.86
C ARG A 169 -8.77 5.33 9.33
N ASN A 170 -8.01 5.31 10.44
CA ASN A 170 -7.35 6.51 10.95
C ASN A 170 -6.36 7.09 9.93
N PHE A 171 -5.63 6.23 9.23
CA PHE A 171 -4.68 6.64 8.21
C PHE A 171 -5.38 7.32 7.02
N ILE A 172 -6.48 6.75 6.53
CA ILE A 172 -7.27 7.34 5.43
C ILE A 172 -7.87 8.69 5.85
N GLU A 173 -8.45 8.76 7.03
CA GLU A 173 -9.13 9.97 7.51
C GLU A 173 -8.15 11.12 7.82
N ASN A 174 -6.93 10.80 8.27
CA ASN A 174 -6.07 11.80 8.89
C ASN A 174 -4.68 11.94 8.25
N SER A 175 -4.20 11.00 7.45
CA SER A 175 -2.80 10.98 7.02
C SER A 175 -2.59 11.19 5.54
N ILE A 176 -3.53 10.80 4.69
CA ILE A 176 -3.39 10.83 3.23
C ILE A 176 -3.98 12.11 2.64
N TYR A 177 -3.20 12.72 1.76
CA TYR A 177 -3.61 13.85 0.91
C TYR A 177 -3.13 13.55 -0.50
N GLY A 178 -4.01 13.73 -1.48
CA GLY A 178 -3.68 13.49 -2.89
C GLY A 178 -4.16 14.63 -3.77
N VAL A 179 -3.43 14.88 -4.84
CA VAL A 179 -3.80 15.83 -5.89
C VAL A 179 -3.61 15.13 -7.23
N ASP A 180 -4.54 15.33 -8.14
CA ASP A 180 -4.39 14.91 -9.53
C ASP A 180 -4.78 16.06 -10.48
N ILE A 181 -4.15 16.06 -11.66
CA ILE A 181 -4.50 17.02 -12.72
C ILE A 181 -5.79 16.60 -13.45
N ASP A 182 -6.12 15.32 -13.40
CA ASP A 182 -7.34 14.76 -13.98
C ASP A 182 -8.44 14.72 -12.92
N SER A 183 -9.51 15.47 -13.11
CA SER A 183 -10.66 15.52 -12.21
C SER A 183 -11.48 14.22 -12.18
N SER A 184 -11.15 13.26 -13.06
CA SER A 184 -11.77 11.93 -13.14
C SER A 184 -10.91 10.81 -12.58
N ALA A 185 -9.72 11.13 -12.05
CA ALA A 185 -8.82 10.17 -11.42
C ALA A 185 -9.32 9.70 -10.04
#